data_08c28ccd503c6809c972e8e3a9184160
#
_entry.id   08c28ccd503c6809c972e8e3a9184160
#
_cell.length_a   1.000
_cell.length_b   1.000
_cell.length_c   1.000
_cell.angle_alpha   90.00
_cell.angle_beta   90.00
_cell.angle_gamma   90.00
#
_symmetry.space_group_name_H-M   'P 1'
#
loop_
_entity.id
_entity.type
_entity.pdbx_description
1 polymer ?
#
loop_
_entity_poly.entity_id
_entity_poly.type
_entity_poly.pdbx_seq_one_letter_code
_entity_poly.pdbx_strand_id
1 'polypeptide(L)'
;MPSRDPSSIADWHAHVYFDAATRDTAWALRELIGVDLAERVQIGRFHEKPVGPHPMWSYQLAFGAGEFAQVVGWLTLNHGALDVFIHPNTCANSPAPKASW
;
A
#
# COMPACT_ATOMS: atom_id res chain seq x y z
N MET A 1 -5.97 7.93 -28.25
CA MET A 1 -6.60 7.49 -27.01
C MET A 1 -6.63 8.62 -26.02
N PRO A 2 -7.79 9.00 -25.55
CA PRO A 2 -7.84 10.09 -24.58
C PRO A 2 -7.16 9.67 -23.28
N SER A 3 -6.47 10.58 -22.70
CA SER A 3 -5.86 10.33 -21.42
C SER A 3 -6.91 10.42 -20.32
N ARG A 4 -6.58 9.87 -19.15
CA ARG A 4 -7.48 9.92 -18.01
C ARG A 4 -7.04 11.01 -17.04
N ASP A 5 -8.02 11.64 -16.42
CA ASP A 5 -7.74 12.70 -15.46
C ASP A 5 -7.32 12.10 -14.13
N PRO A 6 -6.22 12.57 -13.54
CA PRO A 6 -5.82 12.10 -12.20
C PRO A 6 -6.90 12.27 -11.14
N SER A 7 -7.83 13.19 -11.32
CA SER A 7 -8.92 13.35 -10.36
C SER A 7 -9.86 12.16 -10.32
N SER A 8 -9.74 11.23 -11.27
CA SER A 8 -10.52 10.00 -11.21
C SER A 8 -9.98 9.01 -10.19
N ILE A 9 -8.83 9.27 -9.59
CA ILE A 9 -8.29 8.40 -8.56
C ILE A 9 -8.97 8.71 -7.24
N ALA A 10 -9.62 7.70 -6.67
CA ALA A 10 -10.32 7.85 -5.40
C ALA A 10 -9.36 7.67 -4.22
N ASP A 11 -8.56 6.63 -4.28
CA ASP A 11 -7.61 6.34 -3.22
C ASP A 11 -6.47 5.50 -3.78
N TRP A 12 -5.54 5.15 -2.90
CA TRP A 12 -4.34 4.40 -3.24
C TRP A 12 -4.13 3.24 -2.29
N HIS A 13 -3.55 2.16 -2.81
CA HIS A 13 -3.06 1.07 -1.97
C HIS A 13 -1.56 0.93 -2.17
N ALA A 14 -0.86 0.68 -1.08
CA ALA A 14 0.55 0.30 -1.11
C ALA A 14 0.66 -1.07 -0.46
N HIS A 15 1.37 -1.98 -1.10
CA HIS A 15 1.58 -3.32 -0.57
C HIS A 15 3.05 -3.49 -0.26
N VAL A 16 3.36 -3.76 0.99
CA VAL A 16 4.73 -3.98 1.43
C VAL A 16 5.00 -5.47 1.38
N TYR A 17 5.98 -5.87 0.59
CA TYR A 17 6.31 -7.28 0.39
C TYR A 17 7.47 -7.70 1.28
N PHE A 18 7.40 -8.91 1.77
CA PHE A 18 8.46 -9.47 2.59
C PHE A 18 8.45 -10.99 2.50
N ASP A 19 9.46 -11.61 3.09
CA ASP A 19 9.56 -13.06 3.16
C ASP A 19 10.04 -13.44 4.57
N ALA A 20 10.35 -14.70 4.77
CA ALA A 20 10.78 -15.15 6.08
C ALA A 20 12.04 -14.45 6.55
N ALA A 21 12.94 -14.12 5.64
CA ALA A 21 14.19 -13.46 6.00
C ALA A 21 14.00 -12.00 6.37
N THR A 22 13.00 -11.33 5.83
CA THR A 22 12.75 -9.91 6.07
C THR A 22 11.50 -9.66 6.94
N ARG A 23 10.94 -10.72 7.49
CA ARG A 23 9.71 -10.61 8.28
C ARG A 23 9.81 -9.63 9.43
N ASP A 24 10.88 -9.69 10.20
CA ASP A 24 11.01 -8.81 11.35
C ASP A 24 11.22 -7.35 10.93
N THR A 25 11.93 -7.14 9.84
CA THR A 25 12.10 -5.82 9.25
C THR A 25 10.76 -5.26 8.79
N ALA A 26 9.96 -6.10 8.13
CA ALA A 26 8.63 -5.69 7.66
C ALA A 26 7.70 -5.37 8.83
N TRP A 27 7.79 -6.13 9.91
CA TRP A 27 6.98 -5.86 11.10
C TRP A 27 7.38 -4.54 11.75
N ALA A 28 8.70 -4.29 11.87
CA ALA A 28 9.19 -3.05 12.44
C ALA A 28 8.75 -1.84 11.61
N LEU A 29 8.78 -1.96 10.29
CA LEU A 29 8.29 -0.91 9.41
C LEU A 29 6.80 -0.66 9.63
N ARG A 30 6.02 -1.72 9.76
CA ARG A 30 4.58 -1.61 9.99
C ARG A 30 4.29 -0.88 11.30
N GLU A 31 5.08 -1.12 12.32
CA GLU A 31 4.92 -0.41 13.60
C GLU A 31 5.26 1.07 13.47
N LEU A 32 6.31 1.39 12.74
CA LEU A 32 6.66 2.79 12.49
C LEU A 32 5.57 3.52 11.70
N ILE A 33 5.00 2.85 10.72
CA ILE A 33 3.89 3.41 9.94
C ILE A 33 2.72 3.71 10.88
N GLY A 34 2.44 2.82 11.81
CA GLY A 34 1.37 3.01 12.77
C GLY A 34 1.57 4.20 13.69
N VAL A 35 2.82 4.61 13.88
CA VAL A 35 3.13 5.79 14.69
C VAL A 35 3.17 7.05 13.82
N ASP A 36 3.94 7.01 12.75
CA ASP A 36 4.24 8.20 11.95
C ASP A 36 3.11 8.58 11.00
N LEU A 37 2.35 7.61 10.52
CA LEU A 37 1.29 7.82 9.55
C LEU A 37 -0.08 7.39 10.07
N ALA A 38 -0.23 7.31 11.37
CA ALA A 38 -1.41 6.69 12.00
C ALA A 38 -2.75 7.18 11.48
N GLU A 39 -2.88 8.48 11.24
CA GLU A 39 -4.16 9.03 10.81
C GLU A 39 -4.26 9.21 9.31
N ARG A 40 -3.23 8.80 8.58
CA ARG A 40 -3.18 9.00 7.14
C ARG A 40 -3.39 7.72 6.36
N VAL A 41 -3.20 6.57 7.00
CA VAL A 41 -3.33 5.27 6.34
C VAL A 41 -4.15 4.31 7.19
N GLN A 42 -4.79 3.36 6.51
CA GLN A 42 -5.37 2.20 7.16
C GLN A 42 -4.43 1.04 6.89
N ILE A 43 -3.99 0.39 7.95
CA ILE A 43 -3.02 -0.69 7.85
C ILE A 43 -3.76 -2.03 7.87
N GLY A 44 -3.56 -2.81 6.83
CA GLY A 44 -4.17 -4.13 6.73
C GLY A 44 -3.42 -5.19 7.53
N ARG A 45 -3.88 -6.42 7.41
CA ARG A 45 -3.31 -7.53 8.14
C ARG A 45 -1.93 -7.89 7.64
N PHE A 46 -1.13 -8.42 8.53
CA PHE A 46 0.22 -8.89 8.23
C PHE A 46 0.10 -10.34 7.76
N HIS A 47 0.19 -10.55 6.44
CA HIS A 47 0.02 -11.87 5.86
C HIS A 47 1.35 -12.56 5.68
N GLU A 48 1.53 -13.67 6.36
CA GLU A 48 2.74 -14.48 6.25
C GLU A 48 2.51 -15.64 5.29
N LYS A 49 1.80 -15.37 4.19
CA LYS A 49 1.59 -16.29 3.07
C LYS A 49 1.12 -15.48 1.89
N PRO A 50 1.28 -15.96 0.66
CA PRO A 50 0.76 -15.24 -0.50
C PRO A 50 -0.75 -15.06 -0.41
N VAL A 51 -1.23 -13.87 -0.75
CA VAL A 51 -2.66 -13.53 -0.70
C VAL A 51 -3.04 -12.85 -1.99
N GLY A 52 -4.14 -13.28 -2.60
CA GLY A 52 -4.60 -12.72 -3.86
C GLY A 52 -3.57 -12.90 -4.95
N PRO A 53 -3.33 -11.89 -5.78
CA PRO A 53 -2.35 -11.99 -6.86
C PRO A 53 -0.91 -11.73 -6.38
N HIS A 54 -0.71 -11.48 -5.10
CA HIS A 54 0.62 -11.13 -4.62
C HIS A 54 1.49 -12.39 -4.50
N PRO A 55 2.69 -12.40 -5.05
CA PRO A 55 3.53 -13.59 -5.05
C PRO A 55 4.29 -13.81 -3.74
N MET A 56 4.24 -12.84 -2.84
CA MET A 56 4.99 -12.87 -1.59
C MET A 56 4.07 -12.57 -0.42
N TRP A 57 4.57 -12.73 0.77
CA TRP A 57 3.90 -12.27 1.96
C TRP A 57 3.81 -10.74 1.90
N SER A 58 2.77 -10.19 2.46
CA SER A 58 2.56 -8.75 2.34
C SER A 58 1.60 -8.20 3.39
N TYR A 59 1.60 -6.88 3.52
CA TYR A 59 0.50 -6.17 4.16
C TYR A 59 0.19 -4.92 3.33
N GLN A 60 -1.05 -4.47 3.46
CA GLN A 60 -1.56 -3.37 2.66
C GLN A 60 -1.69 -2.10 3.49
N LEU A 61 -1.42 -0.99 2.85
CA LEU A 61 -1.73 0.32 3.38
C LEU A 61 -2.73 0.96 2.43
N ALA A 62 -3.83 1.47 2.97
CA ALA A 62 -4.82 2.18 2.16
C ALA A 62 -4.82 3.65 2.57
N PHE A 63 -4.82 4.54 1.61
CA PHE A 63 -4.81 5.98 1.89
C PHE A 63 -5.47 6.76 0.78
N GLY A 64 -6.06 7.89 1.14
CA GLY A 64 -6.77 8.73 0.19
C GLY A 64 -5.83 9.47 -0.75
N ALA A 65 -6.38 9.96 -1.85
CA ALA A 65 -5.61 10.71 -2.84
C ALA A 65 -4.91 11.93 -2.23
N GLY A 66 -5.52 12.56 -1.26
CA GLY A 66 -4.94 13.72 -0.59
C GLY A 66 -3.74 13.40 0.29
N GLU A 67 -3.50 12.13 0.60
CA GLU A 67 -2.38 11.72 1.44
C GLU A 67 -1.19 11.20 0.64
N PHE A 68 -1.30 11.16 -0.69
CA PHE A 68 -0.29 10.53 -1.54
C PHE A 68 1.12 11.06 -1.27
N ALA A 69 1.30 12.37 -1.31
CA ALA A 69 2.64 12.93 -1.16
C ALA A 69 3.27 12.60 0.19
N GLN A 70 2.48 12.66 1.24
CA GLN A 70 2.97 12.37 2.58
C GLN A 70 3.32 10.89 2.73
N VAL A 71 2.43 10.02 2.30
CA VAL A 71 2.60 8.58 2.50
C VAL A 71 3.70 8.04 1.59
N VAL A 72 3.65 8.37 0.31
CA VAL A 72 4.64 7.87 -0.64
C VAL A 72 6.02 8.46 -0.35
N GLY A 73 6.07 9.74 0.02
CA GLY A 73 7.34 10.34 0.43
C GLY A 73 7.94 9.64 1.65
N TRP A 74 7.13 9.37 2.64
CA TRP A 74 7.59 8.67 3.84
C TRP A 74 8.10 7.26 3.48
N LEU A 75 7.33 6.51 2.70
CA LEU A 75 7.74 5.17 2.28
C LEU A 75 9.01 5.20 1.45
N THR A 76 9.14 6.16 0.56
CA THR A 76 10.33 6.30 -0.27
C THR A 76 11.60 6.40 0.59
N LEU A 77 11.51 7.12 1.68
CA LEU A 77 12.66 7.33 2.55
C LEU A 77 12.86 6.21 3.56
N ASN A 78 11.84 5.43 3.85
CA ASN A 78 11.89 4.53 5.00
C ASN A 78 11.67 3.05 4.71
N HIS A 79 11.33 2.66 3.47
CA HIS A 79 11.05 1.25 3.21
C HIS A 79 12.29 0.35 3.25
N GLY A 80 13.47 0.92 3.19
CA GLY A 80 14.70 0.15 3.29
C GLY A 80 14.83 -0.84 2.14
N ALA A 81 15.13 -2.09 2.49
CA ALA A 81 15.29 -3.14 1.51
C ALA A 81 13.98 -3.83 1.11
N LEU A 82 12.87 -3.41 1.67
CA LEU A 82 11.57 -4.02 1.35
C LEU A 82 11.01 -3.43 0.06
N ASP A 83 10.38 -4.27 -0.74
CA ASP A 83 9.73 -3.81 -1.96
C ASP A 83 8.33 -3.32 -1.63
N VAL A 84 7.93 -2.23 -2.26
CA VAL A 84 6.59 -1.66 -2.08
C VAL A 84 5.94 -1.48 -3.45
N PHE A 85 4.75 -2.04 -3.60
CA PHE A 85 3.98 -1.90 -4.82
C PHE A 85 2.82 -0.94 -4.56
N ILE A 86 2.75 0.13 -5.33
CA ILE A 86 1.74 1.17 -5.14
C ILE A 86 0.85 1.24 -6.37
N HIS A 87 -0.45 1.26 -6.15
CA HIS A 87 -1.39 1.40 -7.25
C HIS A 87 -2.60 2.23 -6.84
N PRO A 88 -3.21 2.92 -7.80
CA PRO A 88 -4.42 3.69 -7.52
C PRO A 88 -5.68 2.83 -7.65
N ASN A 89 -6.73 3.29 -6.99
CA ASN A 89 -8.09 2.81 -7.24
C ASN A 89 -8.88 3.96 -7.82
N THR A 90 -9.55 3.72 -8.94
CA THR A 90 -10.30 4.78 -9.60
C THR A 90 -11.76 4.75 -9.19
N CYS A 91 -12.40 5.91 -9.34
CA CYS A 91 -13.78 6.00 -9.00
C CYS A 91 -14.65 5.33 -9.98
N ALA A 92 -15.74 5.11 -9.50
CA ALA A 92 -16.95 4.97 -10.11
C ALA A 92 -17.17 4.18 -11.33
N ASN A 93 -16.69 4.50 -12.39
CA ASN A 93 -17.02 3.78 -13.59
C ASN A 93 -16.18 2.56 -13.78
N SER A 94 -15.27 2.35 -12.95
CA SER A 94 -14.50 1.14 -12.99
C SER A 94 -15.24 0.13 -12.23
N PRO A 95 -15.42 -1.01 -12.78
CA PRO A 95 -15.85 -2.11 -11.97
C PRO A 95 -14.87 -2.18 -10.85
N ALA A 96 -15.34 -2.08 -9.70
CA ALA A 96 -14.50 -2.17 -8.57
C ALA A 96 -13.73 -3.43 -8.68
N PRO A 97 -12.44 -3.38 -8.62
CA PRO A 97 -11.70 -4.60 -8.53
C PRO A 97 -12.16 -5.21 -7.26
N LYS A 98 -12.44 -6.41 -7.32
CA LYS A 98 -12.82 -7.12 -6.20
C LYS A 98 -11.72 -7.33 -5.35
N ALA A 99 -10.84 -6.58 -5.36
CA ALA A 99 -9.68 -6.81 -4.75
C ALA A 99 -9.72 -6.56 -3.42
N SER A 100 -9.64 -7.40 -2.72
CA SER A 100 -9.50 -7.21 -1.38
C SER A 100 -8.25 -7.83 -0.96
N TRP A 101 -7.29 -7.73 -1.71
CA TRP A 101 -6.01 -8.20 -1.23
C TRP A 101 -5.24 -7.14 -0.47
#